data_e0dfa9aa70231e47ed8f5f1ca7e72678
#
_entry.id   e0dfa9aa70231e47ed8f5f1ca7e72678
#
_cell.length_a   1.000
_cell.length_b   1.000
_cell.length_c   1.000
_cell.angle_alpha   90.00
_cell.angle_beta   90.00
_cell.angle_gamma   90.00
#
_symmetry.space_group_name_H-M   'P 1'
#
loop_
_entity.id
_entity.type
_entity.pdbx_description
1 polymer ?
#
loop_
_entity_poly.entity_id
_entity_poly.type
_entity_poly.pdbx_seq_one_letter_code
_entity_poly.pdbx_strand_id
1 'polypeptide(L)'
;VIDHSVIVEKFGVPDALQANMGIEYDRNRERYQFLRWGQTAFENFRVVPPGTGIVHQVNLEHLARVTFVREEDGTRIAYPDTCVGTDSHTTMVNGLGVVGWGVGGIEAEAAMLGQPVSMLVPRVVGFKLSGELREGVTATDLVLRITQMLREHKVVGKFVEFYGSGAVSYTHLR
;
A
#
# COMPACT_ATOMS: atom_id res chain seq x y z
N VAL A 1 6.18 -8.32 -3.09
CA VAL A 1 7.05 -7.57 -2.17
C VAL A 1 6.58 -7.79 -0.75
N ILE A 2 7.51 -8.06 0.15
CA ILE A 2 7.23 -8.17 1.58
C ILE A 2 7.94 -7.03 2.28
N ASP A 3 7.18 -6.26 3.04
CA ASP A 3 7.63 -5.12 3.80
C ASP A 3 7.62 -5.43 5.30
N HIS A 4 8.54 -4.86 6.04
CA HIS A 4 8.59 -5.04 7.46
C HIS A 4 9.07 -3.80 8.21
N SER A 5 8.27 -3.37 9.17
CA SER A 5 8.65 -2.36 10.16
C SER A 5 9.37 -2.99 11.34
N VAL A 6 10.32 -2.27 11.91
CA VAL A 6 11.06 -2.65 13.11
C VAL A 6 10.31 -2.18 14.35
N ILE A 7 10.17 -3.07 15.36
CA ILE A 7 9.66 -2.67 16.66
C ILE A 7 10.75 -1.87 17.37
N VAL A 8 10.41 -0.68 17.84
CA VAL A 8 11.36 0.22 18.53
C VAL A 8 11.41 -0.15 20.01
N GLU A 9 12.51 -0.79 20.43
CA GLU A 9 12.81 -1.09 21.83
C GLU A 9 13.90 -0.18 22.41
N LYS A 10 14.83 0.27 21.56
CA LYS A 10 15.83 1.28 21.92
C LYS A 10 15.54 2.59 21.21
N PHE A 11 15.66 3.68 21.96
CA PHE A 11 15.40 5.03 21.46
C PHE A 11 16.33 6.04 22.12
N GLY A 12 16.44 7.22 21.53
CA GLY A 12 17.19 8.33 22.10
C GLY A 12 18.72 8.15 22.13
N VAL A 13 19.26 7.17 21.42
CA VAL A 13 20.70 6.91 21.29
C VAL A 13 21.09 6.80 19.81
N PRO A 14 22.34 7.16 19.43
CA PRO A 14 22.77 7.20 18.03
C PRO A 14 22.70 5.86 17.31
N ASP A 15 22.87 4.75 18.02
CA ASP A 15 22.87 3.36 17.49
C ASP A 15 21.51 2.67 17.62
N ALA A 16 20.44 3.39 17.99
CA ALA A 16 19.12 2.82 18.22
C ALA A 16 18.60 2.01 17.01
N LEU A 17 18.77 2.52 15.78
CA LEU A 17 18.33 1.84 14.57
C LEU A 17 19.00 0.48 14.41
N GLN A 18 20.33 0.45 14.49
CA GLN A 18 21.11 -0.77 14.33
C GLN A 18 20.79 -1.79 15.42
N ALA A 19 20.63 -1.32 16.66
CA ALA A 19 20.27 -2.18 17.78
C ALA A 19 18.87 -2.80 17.61
N ASN A 20 17.87 -2.01 17.18
CA ASN A 20 16.53 -2.50 16.93
C ASN A 20 16.48 -3.48 15.74
N MET A 21 17.24 -3.22 14.69
CA MET A 21 17.39 -4.16 13.56
C MET A 21 17.99 -5.49 14.02
N GLY A 22 19.02 -5.47 14.87
CA GLY A 22 19.60 -6.70 15.45
C GLY A 22 18.59 -7.51 16.24
N ILE A 23 17.81 -6.85 17.11
CA ILE A 23 16.74 -7.47 17.89
C ILE A 23 15.67 -8.08 16.95
N GLU A 24 15.29 -7.36 15.91
CA GLU A 24 14.30 -7.84 14.92
C GLU A 24 14.79 -9.10 14.21
N TYR A 25 16.04 -9.13 13.73
CA TYR A 25 16.60 -10.31 13.05
C TYR A 25 16.74 -11.51 13.99
N ASP A 26 17.12 -11.30 15.22
CA ASP A 26 17.24 -12.40 16.20
C ASP A 26 15.88 -12.98 16.57
N ARG A 27 14.89 -12.11 16.80
CA ARG A 27 13.52 -12.50 17.16
C ARG A 27 12.81 -13.24 16.04
N ASN A 28 12.99 -12.80 14.82
CA ASN A 28 12.28 -13.31 13.63
C ASN A 28 13.21 -14.10 12.68
N ARG A 29 14.23 -14.74 13.21
CA ARG A 29 15.26 -15.46 12.43
C ARG A 29 14.67 -16.45 11.44
N GLU A 30 13.74 -17.31 11.85
CA GLU A 30 13.09 -18.30 10.98
C GLU A 30 12.33 -17.66 9.83
N ARG A 31 11.63 -16.55 10.11
CA ARG A 31 10.93 -15.76 9.09
C ARG A 31 11.89 -15.25 8.03
N TYR A 32 13.01 -14.66 8.44
CA TYR A 32 13.99 -14.12 7.50
C TYR A 32 14.72 -15.21 6.72
N GLN A 33 14.95 -16.37 7.31
CA GLN A 33 15.46 -17.55 6.59
C GLN A 33 14.49 -18.00 5.51
N PHE A 34 13.19 -18.09 5.83
CA PHE A 34 12.14 -18.42 4.88
C PHE A 34 12.05 -17.37 3.74
N LEU A 35 12.07 -16.08 4.06
CA LEU A 35 12.05 -15.02 3.06
C LEU A 35 13.30 -15.05 2.16
N ARG A 36 14.46 -15.36 2.73
CA ARG A 36 15.68 -15.54 1.96
C ARG A 36 15.59 -16.71 0.99
N TRP A 37 15.01 -17.83 1.44
CA TRP A 37 14.71 -18.95 0.56
C TRP A 37 13.77 -18.53 -0.58
N GLY A 38 12.70 -17.80 -0.27
CA GLY A 38 11.76 -17.30 -1.28
C GLY A 38 12.41 -16.46 -2.37
N GLN A 39 13.39 -15.61 -2.02
CA GLN A 39 14.15 -14.81 -2.99
C GLN A 39 14.98 -15.67 -3.97
N THR A 40 15.32 -16.90 -3.59
CA THR A 40 16.05 -17.83 -4.47
C THR A 40 15.14 -18.80 -5.21
N ALA A 41 13.95 -19.07 -4.68
CA ALA A 41 12.98 -20.02 -5.23
C ALA A 41 12.06 -19.39 -6.29
N PHE A 42 11.81 -18.09 -6.21
CA PHE A 42 10.90 -17.35 -7.09
C PHE A 42 11.64 -16.27 -7.89
N GLU A 43 11.33 -16.14 -9.17
CA GLU A 43 12.02 -15.19 -10.06
C GLU A 43 11.75 -13.72 -9.71
N ASN A 44 10.51 -13.35 -9.39
CA ASN A 44 10.09 -11.97 -9.16
C ASN A 44 9.76 -11.66 -7.69
N PHE A 45 10.37 -12.37 -6.78
CA PHE A 45 10.16 -12.20 -5.35
C PHE A 45 11.17 -11.20 -4.77
N ARG A 46 10.66 -10.18 -4.07
CA ARG A 46 11.48 -9.16 -3.42
C ARG A 46 11.09 -9.02 -1.97
N VAL A 47 12.07 -8.86 -1.12
CA VAL A 47 11.90 -8.55 0.30
C VAL A 47 12.52 -7.19 0.57
N VAL A 48 11.76 -6.28 1.15
CA VAL A 48 12.29 -5.02 1.64
C VAL A 48 12.78 -5.26 3.07
N PRO A 49 14.08 -5.07 3.33
CA PRO A 49 14.65 -5.38 4.63
C PRO A 49 14.15 -4.41 5.72
N PRO A 50 14.21 -4.82 7.00
CA PRO A 50 13.98 -3.94 8.12
C PRO A 50 14.85 -2.69 8.07
N GLY A 51 14.33 -1.57 8.54
CA GLY A 51 15.07 -0.30 8.56
C GLY A 51 14.96 0.53 7.27
N THR A 52 14.28 0.03 6.22
CA THR A 52 14.01 0.81 4.99
C THR A 52 12.86 1.81 5.16
N GLY A 53 12.17 1.76 6.27
CA GLY A 53 10.98 2.55 6.56
C GLY A 53 9.69 1.81 6.23
N ILE A 54 8.57 2.49 6.39
CA ILE A 54 7.24 1.92 6.14
C ILE A 54 6.96 1.99 4.65
N VAL A 55 7.22 0.90 3.93
CA VAL A 55 7.12 0.84 2.46
C VAL A 55 5.66 0.95 2.02
N HIS A 56 4.76 0.25 2.67
CA HIS A 56 3.33 0.21 2.32
C HIS A 56 2.55 1.51 2.64
N GLN A 57 3.17 2.48 3.27
CA GLN A 57 2.55 3.77 3.60
C GLN A 57 3.31 4.97 3.06
N VAL A 58 4.63 4.94 3.08
CA VAL A 58 5.47 6.12 2.81
C VAL A 58 6.39 5.92 1.62
N ASN A 59 7.05 4.77 1.53
CA ASN A 59 8.02 4.48 0.47
C ASN A 59 7.38 3.59 -0.61
N LEU A 60 6.27 4.06 -1.16
CA LEU A 60 5.39 3.30 -2.08
C LEU A 60 6.10 2.88 -3.37
N GLU A 61 7.16 3.55 -3.77
CA GLU A 61 7.97 3.23 -4.95
C GLU A 61 8.65 1.85 -4.85
N HIS A 62 8.80 1.31 -3.66
CA HIS A 62 9.28 -0.07 -3.49
C HIS A 62 8.20 -1.12 -3.81
N LEU A 63 6.93 -0.74 -3.77
CA LEU A 63 5.80 -1.63 -4.05
C LEU A 63 5.36 -1.57 -5.49
N ALA A 64 5.33 -0.38 -6.08
CA ALA A 64 4.71 -0.15 -7.37
C ALA A 64 5.57 0.76 -8.25
N ARG A 65 5.45 0.55 -9.56
CA ARG A 65 5.94 1.46 -10.60
C ARG A 65 4.73 2.11 -11.24
N VAL A 66 4.85 3.34 -11.67
CA VAL A 66 3.72 4.03 -12.33
C VAL A 66 3.38 3.40 -13.67
N THR A 67 4.43 3.01 -14.42
CA THR A 67 4.28 2.49 -15.78
C THR A 67 5.25 1.35 -16.02
N PHE A 68 4.76 0.29 -16.64
CA PHE A 68 5.56 -0.78 -17.21
C PHE A 68 5.65 -0.66 -18.72
N VAL A 69 6.70 -1.24 -19.30
CA VAL A 69 6.87 -1.39 -20.74
C VAL A 69 7.12 -2.85 -21.03
N ARG A 70 6.37 -3.41 -21.97
CA ARG A 70 6.63 -4.73 -22.55
C ARG A 70 6.85 -4.60 -24.05
N GLU A 71 7.54 -5.55 -24.62
CA GLU A 71 7.70 -5.69 -26.05
C GLU A 71 6.78 -6.81 -26.56
N GLU A 72 5.99 -6.51 -27.56
CA GLU A 72 5.04 -7.42 -28.15
C GLU A 72 5.11 -7.24 -29.68
N ASP A 73 5.48 -8.29 -30.40
CA ASP A 73 5.65 -8.28 -31.85
C ASP A 73 6.56 -7.14 -32.38
N GLY A 74 7.65 -6.84 -31.68
CA GLY A 74 8.58 -5.76 -32.03
C GLY A 74 8.05 -4.34 -31.69
N THR A 75 6.89 -4.25 -31.07
CA THR A 75 6.31 -2.97 -30.63
C THR A 75 6.43 -2.82 -29.10
N ARG A 76 6.91 -1.67 -28.66
CA ARG A 76 6.96 -1.34 -27.23
C ARG A 76 5.62 -0.79 -26.76
N ILE A 77 4.98 -1.51 -25.85
CA ILE A 77 3.69 -1.14 -25.29
C ILE A 77 3.89 -0.69 -23.85
N ALA A 78 3.54 0.56 -23.57
CA ALA A 78 3.49 1.07 -22.20
C ALA A 78 2.10 0.80 -21.60
N TYR A 79 2.05 0.37 -20.35
CA TYR A 79 0.81 0.13 -19.63
C TYR A 79 0.95 0.52 -18.16
N PRO A 80 -0.15 0.95 -17.51
CA PRO A 80 -0.12 1.33 -16.11
C PRO A 80 0.12 0.13 -15.22
N ASP A 81 0.79 0.36 -14.09
CA ASP A 81 0.95 -0.64 -13.04
C ASP A 81 -0.32 -0.75 -12.20
N THR A 82 -0.50 -1.91 -11.60
CA THR A 82 -1.51 -2.19 -10.58
C THR A 82 -0.86 -2.94 -9.42
N CYS A 83 -1.29 -2.67 -8.22
CA CYS A 83 -0.78 -3.35 -7.02
C CYS A 83 -1.91 -4.14 -6.35
N VAL A 84 -1.68 -5.43 -6.14
CA VAL A 84 -2.54 -6.32 -5.36
C VAL A 84 -1.83 -6.67 -4.08
N GLY A 85 -2.47 -6.52 -2.95
CA GLY A 85 -1.86 -6.79 -1.66
C GLY A 85 -2.84 -7.20 -0.58
N THR A 86 -2.34 -7.92 0.42
CA THR A 86 -3.12 -8.35 1.59
C THR A 86 -3.10 -7.34 2.72
N ASP A 87 -2.27 -6.32 2.63
CA ASP A 87 -2.18 -5.26 3.63
C ASP A 87 -3.35 -4.28 3.50
N SER A 88 -3.85 -3.80 4.64
CA SER A 88 -4.94 -2.80 4.69
C SER A 88 -4.55 -1.46 4.05
N HIS A 89 -3.26 -1.18 3.90
CA HIS A 89 -2.72 0.02 3.27
C HIS A 89 -2.39 -0.15 1.79
N THR A 90 -2.74 -1.27 1.16
CA THR A 90 -2.47 -1.49 -0.28
C THR A 90 -3.00 -0.35 -1.16
N THR A 91 -4.14 0.20 -0.81
CA THR A 91 -4.76 1.33 -1.53
C THR A 91 -3.97 2.63 -1.44
N MET A 92 -2.97 2.75 -0.54
CA MET A 92 -2.13 3.95 -0.45
C MET A 92 -1.24 4.17 -1.68
N VAL A 93 -1.00 3.12 -2.49
CA VAL A 93 -0.29 3.26 -3.79
C VAL A 93 -1.03 4.18 -4.77
N ASN A 94 -2.30 4.51 -4.50
CA ASN A 94 -3.05 5.51 -5.26
C ASN A 94 -2.36 6.89 -5.22
N GLY A 95 -1.56 7.17 -4.19
CA GLY A 95 -0.73 8.37 -4.13
C GLY A 95 0.30 8.49 -5.26
N LEU A 96 0.69 7.36 -5.87
CA LEU A 96 1.54 7.30 -7.07
C LEU A 96 0.73 7.28 -8.39
N GLY A 97 -0.60 7.33 -8.34
CA GLY A 97 -1.45 7.12 -9.49
C GLY A 97 -1.58 5.65 -9.92
N VAL A 98 -1.28 4.72 -9.03
CA VAL A 98 -1.37 3.27 -9.24
C VAL A 98 -2.62 2.74 -8.56
N VAL A 99 -3.39 1.89 -9.26
CA VAL A 99 -4.54 1.22 -8.65
C VAL A 99 -4.04 0.18 -7.66
N GLY A 100 -4.38 0.37 -6.38
CA GLY A 100 -4.12 -0.56 -5.31
C GLY A 100 -5.38 -1.36 -4.93
N TRP A 101 -5.26 -2.67 -4.93
CA TRP A 101 -6.36 -3.58 -4.63
C TRP A 101 -6.05 -4.43 -3.41
N GLY A 102 -6.79 -4.20 -2.33
CA GLY A 102 -6.71 -5.02 -1.13
C GLY A 102 -7.49 -6.32 -1.34
N VAL A 103 -6.84 -7.46 -1.16
CA VAL A 103 -7.40 -8.80 -1.37
C VAL A 103 -7.14 -9.70 -0.18
N GLY A 104 -7.84 -10.83 -0.12
CA GLY A 104 -7.53 -11.89 0.83
C GLY A 104 -6.29 -12.69 0.42
N GLY A 105 -5.83 -13.58 1.33
CA GLY A 105 -4.63 -14.39 1.09
C GLY A 105 -4.75 -15.31 -0.13
N ILE A 106 -5.93 -15.88 -0.37
CA ILE A 106 -6.18 -16.80 -1.50
C ILE A 106 -6.04 -16.08 -2.84
N GLU A 107 -6.59 -14.87 -2.96
CA GLU A 107 -6.48 -14.07 -4.19
C GLU A 107 -5.04 -13.58 -4.41
N ALA A 108 -4.32 -13.25 -3.34
CA ALA A 108 -2.92 -12.88 -3.43
C ALA A 108 -2.06 -14.07 -3.90
N GLU A 109 -2.33 -15.27 -3.36
CA GLU A 109 -1.67 -16.50 -3.79
C GLU A 109 -1.95 -16.81 -5.26
N ALA A 110 -3.20 -16.70 -5.70
CA ALA A 110 -3.58 -16.85 -7.11
C ALA A 110 -2.82 -15.87 -8.01
N ALA A 111 -2.73 -14.61 -7.61
CA ALA A 111 -1.98 -13.59 -8.35
C ALA A 111 -0.47 -13.91 -8.42
N MET A 112 0.12 -14.39 -7.33
CA MET A 112 1.54 -14.83 -7.29
C MET A 112 1.82 -16.02 -8.19
N LEU A 113 0.85 -16.92 -8.35
CA LEU A 113 0.92 -18.09 -9.24
C LEU A 113 0.55 -17.77 -10.70
N GLY A 114 0.27 -16.51 -11.01
CA GLY A 114 -0.13 -16.10 -12.36
C GLY A 114 -1.54 -16.54 -12.77
N GLN A 115 -2.38 -16.90 -11.81
CA GLN A 115 -3.78 -17.25 -12.07
C GLN A 115 -4.62 -15.98 -12.24
N PRO A 116 -5.52 -15.95 -13.24
CA PRO A 116 -6.38 -14.80 -13.42
C PRO A 116 -7.41 -14.71 -12.29
N VAL A 117 -7.57 -13.50 -11.76
CA VAL A 117 -8.65 -13.18 -10.82
C VAL A 117 -9.70 -12.38 -11.58
N SER A 118 -10.88 -12.98 -11.76
CA SER A 118 -11.99 -12.32 -12.44
C SER A 118 -12.65 -11.30 -11.52
N MET A 119 -12.79 -10.06 -11.97
CA MET A 119 -13.53 -9.04 -11.28
C MET A 119 -14.32 -8.17 -12.26
N LEU A 120 -15.45 -7.65 -11.81
CA LEU A 120 -16.19 -6.67 -12.59
C LEU A 120 -15.44 -5.35 -12.59
N VAL A 121 -15.46 -4.65 -13.71
CA VAL A 121 -14.91 -3.29 -13.80
C VAL A 121 -15.63 -2.41 -12.78
N PRO A 122 -14.93 -1.86 -11.78
CA PRO A 122 -15.57 -1.10 -10.72
C PRO A 122 -16.14 0.22 -11.24
N ARG A 123 -17.28 0.61 -10.70
CA ARG A 123 -17.79 1.97 -10.89
C ARG A 123 -17.00 2.95 -10.04
N VAL A 124 -16.81 4.15 -10.53
CA VAL A 124 -16.19 5.25 -9.77
C VAL A 124 -17.27 6.03 -9.05
N VAL A 125 -17.06 6.25 -7.75
CA VAL A 125 -17.89 7.08 -6.89
C VAL A 125 -17.07 8.29 -6.44
N GLY A 126 -17.48 9.48 -6.85
CA GLY A 126 -16.84 10.71 -6.43
C GLY A 126 -17.31 11.12 -5.03
N PHE A 127 -16.36 11.41 -4.13
CA PHE A 127 -16.64 11.96 -2.80
C PHE A 127 -16.11 13.39 -2.74
N LYS A 128 -17.05 14.36 -2.79
CA LYS A 128 -16.69 15.78 -2.79
C LYS A 128 -16.46 16.28 -1.36
N LEU A 129 -15.25 16.80 -1.12
CA LEU A 129 -14.90 17.51 0.10
C LEU A 129 -14.94 19.03 -0.14
N SER A 130 -15.62 19.76 0.72
CA SER A 130 -15.72 21.22 0.66
C SER A 130 -15.70 21.83 2.06
N GLY A 131 -15.13 23.02 2.17
CA GLY A 131 -14.99 23.73 3.46
C GLY A 131 -13.76 23.25 4.24
N GLU A 132 -13.78 23.54 5.53
CA GLU A 132 -12.70 23.27 6.47
C GLU A 132 -13.23 22.60 7.73
N LEU A 133 -12.37 21.90 8.47
CA LEU A 133 -12.72 21.35 9.76
C LEU A 133 -12.99 22.49 10.77
N ARG A 134 -14.05 22.34 11.54
CA ARG A 134 -14.33 23.26 12.64
C ARG A 134 -13.30 23.08 13.75
N GLU A 135 -13.08 24.14 14.51
CA GLU A 135 -12.25 24.08 15.71
C GLU A 135 -12.72 22.95 16.65
N GLY A 136 -11.76 22.16 17.14
CA GLY A 136 -12.02 21.00 17.99
C GLY A 136 -12.34 19.68 17.27
N VAL A 137 -12.52 19.70 15.93
CA VAL A 137 -12.71 18.47 15.14
C VAL A 137 -11.36 17.95 14.65
N THR A 138 -11.13 16.66 14.84
CA THR A 138 -9.88 15.99 14.45
C THR A 138 -9.98 15.35 13.06
N ALA A 139 -8.81 15.03 12.48
CA ALA A 139 -8.76 14.23 11.25
C ALA A 139 -9.42 12.84 11.43
N THR A 140 -9.35 12.28 12.63
CA THR A 140 -10.02 11.01 12.96
C THR A 140 -11.52 11.12 12.85
N ASP A 141 -12.12 12.21 13.35
CA ASP A 141 -13.56 12.45 13.23
C ASP A 141 -13.99 12.51 11.76
N LEU A 142 -13.19 13.20 10.94
CA LEU A 142 -13.42 13.27 9.50
C LEU A 142 -13.41 11.88 8.86
N VAL A 143 -12.37 11.08 9.14
CA VAL A 143 -12.22 9.73 8.58
C VAL A 143 -13.38 8.83 9.00
N LEU A 144 -13.78 8.87 10.25
CA LEU A 144 -14.92 8.09 10.76
C LEU A 144 -16.23 8.50 10.07
N ARG A 145 -16.44 9.80 9.88
CA ARG A 145 -17.64 10.31 9.18
C ARG A 145 -17.66 9.93 7.71
N ILE A 146 -16.54 10.07 7.01
CA ILE A 146 -16.40 9.64 5.61
C ILE A 146 -16.68 8.14 5.50
N THR A 147 -16.08 7.32 6.36
CA THR A 147 -16.27 5.88 6.36
C THR A 147 -17.73 5.49 6.57
N GLN A 148 -18.43 6.16 7.49
CA GLN A 148 -19.85 5.95 7.72
C GLN A 148 -20.65 6.25 6.44
N MET A 149 -20.46 7.43 5.84
CA MET A 149 -21.18 7.84 4.63
C MET A 149 -20.93 6.88 3.45
N LEU A 150 -19.69 6.46 3.25
CA LEU A 150 -19.34 5.51 2.19
C LEU A 150 -19.98 4.14 2.42
N ARG A 151 -20.04 3.66 3.67
CA ARG A 151 -20.76 2.42 4.02
C ARG A 151 -22.25 2.52 3.74
N GLU A 152 -22.88 3.61 4.12
CA GLU A 152 -24.30 3.88 3.84
C GLU A 152 -24.57 3.91 2.33
N HIS A 153 -23.62 4.46 1.56
CA HIS A 153 -23.71 4.50 0.09
C HIS A 153 -23.32 3.17 -0.61
N LYS A 154 -22.92 2.14 0.13
CA LYS A 154 -22.60 0.80 -0.36
C LYS A 154 -21.53 0.83 -1.46
N VAL A 155 -20.36 1.38 -1.13
CA VAL A 155 -19.23 1.51 -2.06
C VAL A 155 -18.33 0.29 -2.17
N VAL A 156 -18.63 -0.79 -1.47
CA VAL A 156 -17.85 -2.04 -1.56
C VAL A 156 -17.81 -2.50 -3.02
N GLY A 157 -16.61 -2.79 -3.53
CA GLY A 157 -16.39 -3.15 -4.93
C GLY A 157 -16.46 -1.97 -5.91
N LYS A 158 -16.37 -0.74 -5.44
CA LYS A 158 -16.30 0.48 -6.25
C LYS A 158 -15.01 1.23 -5.96
N PHE A 159 -14.55 2.03 -6.92
CA PHE A 159 -13.50 3.01 -6.67
C PHE A 159 -14.11 4.26 -6.04
N VAL A 160 -13.40 4.84 -5.06
CA VAL A 160 -13.78 6.10 -4.45
C VAL A 160 -12.72 7.14 -4.76
N GLU A 161 -13.13 8.22 -5.41
CA GLU A 161 -12.28 9.37 -5.71
C GLU A 161 -12.65 10.55 -4.81
N PHE A 162 -11.66 11.06 -4.08
CA PHE A 162 -11.82 12.26 -3.27
C PHE A 162 -11.45 13.50 -4.10
N TYR A 163 -12.32 14.50 -4.11
CA TYR A 163 -12.10 15.72 -4.88
C TYR A 163 -12.75 16.94 -4.20
N GLY A 164 -12.49 18.12 -4.74
CA GLY A 164 -13.02 19.39 -4.25
C GLY A 164 -12.03 20.18 -3.41
N SER A 165 -12.39 21.42 -3.05
CA SER A 165 -11.49 22.34 -2.34
C SER A 165 -11.05 21.84 -0.97
N GLY A 166 -11.88 21.10 -0.27
CA GLY A 166 -11.53 20.50 1.01
C GLY A 166 -10.46 19.39 0.89
N ALA A 167 -10.43 18.64 -0.21
CA ALA A 167 -9.42 17.61 -0.42
C ALA A 167 -7.99 18.20 -0.49
N VAL A 168 -7.84 19.35 -1.11
CA VAL A 168 -6.55 20.04 -1.25
C VAL A 168 -6.04 20.53 0.10
N SER A 169 -6.90 21.00 0.97
CA SER A 169 -6.54 21.48 2.31
C SER A 169 -5.91 20.39 3.18
N TYR A 170 -6.30 19.12 2.99
CA TYR A 170 -5.75 17.99 3.75
C TYR A 170 -4.46 17.42 3.17
N THR A 171 -4.24 17.52 1.88
CA THR A 171 -2.99 17.06 1.24
C THR A 171 -1.80 17.98 1.54
N HIS A 172 -2.05 19.20 1.98
CA HIS A 172 -1.03 20.20 2.33
C HIS A 172 -0.82 20.41 3.83
N LEU A 173 -1.48 19.63 4.68
CA LEU A 173 -1.18 19.60 6.12
C LEU A 173 0.19 18.93 6.32
N ARG A 174 1.18 19.78 6.50
CA ARG A 174 2.53 19.41 6.92
C ARG A 174 2.62 19.33 8.43
#